data_241e1a6d88a3702888d05dd9079eb4e7
#
_entry.id   241e1a6d88a3702888d05dd9079eb4e7
#
_cell.length_a   1.000
_cell.length_b   1.000
_cell.length_c   1.000
_cell.angle_alpha   90.00
_cell.angle_beta   90.00
_cell.angle_gamma   90.00
#
_symmetry.space_group_name_H-M   'P 1'
#
loop_
_entity.id
_entity.type
_entity.pdbx_description
1 polymer ?
#
loop_
_entity_poly.entity_id
_entity_poly.type
_entity_poly.pdbx_seq_one_letter_code
_entity_poly.pdbx_strand_id
1 'polypeptide(L)'
;MLERSRDGGSKLRYEEELMAQVGMKELLEAGVHFGHQTRRWNPKMKDYIFIERSGIYIIDLQQTLKCIDVAREKIKEVAGGGGKILLVGTKKQARDTVAEEAARCGMFYVSERWLGGMLTNFRTIRSNIRRLKELDQMSQDGTYEKLSKKEVAQLEKQRQKLEKIFKGIKELDTLPKLVFVIDTKKEKIAVAEASKLKIPIVGIVDTNCDPELITHPIPGNDDAIRAIKLFCRMASDAVIEGLAESSEGEDLGLPGTGGLEGKEVELPQPETEGHRE
;
A
#
# COMPACT_ATOMS: atom_id res chain seq x y z
N MET A 1 21.91 41.82 -14.69
CA MET A 1 22.94 41.26 -13.81
C MET A 1 22.25 40.60 -12.64
N LEU A 2 22.39 39.24 -12.56
CA LEU A 2 22.14 38.39 -11.39
C LEU A 2 20.73 38.31 -10.74
N GLU A 3 19.89 37.48 -11.33
CA GLU A 3 18.91 36.67 -10.59
C GLU A 3 19.25 35.18 -10.84
N ARG A 4 20.19 34.67 -10.08
CA ARG A 4 20.41 33.22 -9.92
C ARG A 4 20.68 32.95 -8.45
N SER A 5 19.94 31.98 -7.90
CA SER A 5 20.15 31.28 -6.62
C SER A 5 19.14 31.57 -5.49
N ARG A 6 17.87 31.12 -5.69
CA ARG A 6 16.97 30.83 -4.57
C ARG A 6 16.41 29.41 -4.58
N ASP A 7 16.67 28.63 -5.62
CA ASP A 7 16.05 27.30 -5.82
C ASP A 7 16.90 26.13 -5.28
N GLY A 8 18.21 26.32 -5.11
CA GLY A 8 19.10 25.25 -4.61
C GLY A 8 18.92 24.90 -3.12
N GLY A 9 18.49 25.87 -2.32
CA GLY A 9 18.31 25.67 -0.88
C GLY A 9 17.03 24.93 -0.48
N SER A 10 16.00 24.97 -1.31
CA SER A 10 14.76 24.22 -1.09
C SER A 10 14.93 22.75 -1.47
N LYS A 11 15.66 22.47 -2.54
CA LYS A 11 15.93 21.12 -3.02
C LYS A 11 16.83 20.33 -2.07
N LEU A 12 17.89 20.97 -1.56
CA LEU A 12 18.79 20.38 -0.56
C LEU A 12 18.08 20.12 0.78
N ARG A 13 17.19 21.02 1.22
CA ARG A 13 16.36 20.78 2.43
C ARG A 13 15.35 19.66 2.23
N TYR A 14 14.76 19.52 1.04
CA TYR A 14 13.88 18.40 0.70
C TYR A 14 14.66 17.07 0.67
N GLU A 15 15.90 17.08 0.15
CA GLU A 15 16.76 15.89 0.11
C GLU A 15 17.23 15.50 1.53
N GLU A 16 17.57 16.47 2.39
CA GLU A 16 17.93 16.23 3.79
C GLU A 16 16.72 15.77 4.64
N GLU A 17 15.53 16.29 4.40
CA GLU A 17 14.29 15.81 5.04
C GLU A 17 13.85 14.43 4.52
N LEU A 18 14.11 14.10 3.26
CA LEU A 18 13.84 12.78 2.67
C LEU A 18 14.77 11.69 3.24
N MET A 19 16.01 12.05 3.57
CA MET A 19 17.03 11.16 4.15
C MET A 19 16.91 11.00 5.67
N ALA A 20 15.96 11.69 6.32
CA ALA A 20 15.80 11.60 7.77
C ALA A 20 15.29 10.20 8.15
N GLN A 21 16.19 9.33 8.57
CA GLN A 21 15.82 8.06 9.22
C GLN A 21 14.88 8.34 10.40
N VAL A 22 13.79 7.58 10.45
CA VAL A 22 12.83 7.65 11.57
C VAL A 22 13.57 7.43 12.88
N GLY A 23 13.60 8.45 13.73
CA GLY A 23 14.33 8.40 14.99
C GLY A 23 13.46 7.91 16.17
N MET A 24 14.12 7.41 17.22
CA MET A 24 13.45 6.99 18.47
C MET A 24 12.57 8.10 19.06
N LYS A 25 13.02 9.35 19.00
CA LYS A 25 12.28 10.51 19.51
C LYS A 25 10.98 10.73 18.75
N GLU A 26 11.03 10.60 17.44
CA GLU A 26 9.87 10.77 16.56
C GLU A 26 8.82 9.69 16.80
N LEU A 27 9.24 8.42 16.98
CA LEU A 27 8.36 7.33 17.36
C LEU A 27 7.67 7.56 18.70
N LEU A 28 8.39 8.09 19.70
CA LEU A 28 7.84 8.42 21.00
C LEU A 28 6.82 9.55 20.92
N GLU A 29 7.12 10.64 20.20
CA GLU A 29 6.26 11.79 20.01
C GLU A 29 4.98 11.46 19.21
N ALA A 30 5.10 10.52 18.25
CA ALA A 30 3.96 10.02 17.50
C ALA A 30 3.10 9.04 18.31
N GLY A 31 3.58 8.55 19.46
CA GLY A 31 2.86 7.60 20.31
C GLY A 31 2.83 6.17 19.75
N VAL A 32 3.84 5.79 18.97
CA VAL A 32 3.97 4.45 18.36
C VAL A 32 4.08 3.35 19.41
N HIS A 33 4.65 3.65 20.57
CA HIS A 33 4.87 2.70 21.67
C HIS A 33 3.61 2.27 22.42
N PHE A 34 2.47 2.93 22.23
CA PHE A 34 1.23 2.54 22.88
C PHE A 34 0.57 1.39 22.13
N GLY A 35 0.42 0.25 22.77
CA GLY A 35 -0.37 -0.85 22.27
C GLY A 35 -1.80 -0.86 22.81
N HIS A 36 -2.48 -1.95 22.65
CA HIS A 36 -3.83 -2.18 23.15
C HIS A 36 -3.86 -2.62 24.62
N GLN A 37 -5.08 -2.64 25.20
CA GLN A 37 -5.33 -3.15 26.53
C GLN A 37 -4.89 -4.62 26.65
N THR A 38 -4.35 -5.01 27.80
CA THR A 38 -3.81 -6.35 28.07
C THR A 38 -4.78 -7.48 27.75
N ARG A 39 -6.08 -7.32 28.01
CA ARG A 39 -7.13 -8.31 27.71
C ARG A 39 -7.34 -8.61 26.22
N ARG A 40 -6.81 -7.75 25.32
CA ARG A 40 -7.01 -7.87 23.87
C ARG A 40 -5.75 -8.33 23.13
N TRP A 41 -4.67 -8.55 23.83
CA TRP A 41 -3.40 -8.87 23.21
C TRP A 41 -3.37 -10.24 22.53
N ASN A 42 -2.43 -10.41 21.61
CA ASN A 42 -2.10 -11.69 21.00
C ASN A 42 -0.82 -12.23 21.65
N PRO A 43 -0.78 -13.45 22.17
CA PRO A 43 0.43 -14.04 22.79
C PRO A 43 1.65 -14.05 21.85
N LYS A 44 1.47 -14.15 20.54
CA LYS A 44 2.54 -14.10 19.54
C LYS A 44 3.25 -12.75 19.45
N MET A 45 2.66 -11.70 20.02
CA MET A 45 3.27 -10.37 20.12
C MET A 45 4.23 -10.22 21.32
N LYS A 46 4.40 -11.26 22.13
CA LYS A 46 5.20 -11.22 23.36
C LYS A 46 6.61 -10.65 23.12
N ASP A 47 7.27 -11.05 22.05
CA ASP A 47 8.64 -10.65 21.76
C ASP A 47 8.78 -9.16 21.36
N TYR A 48 7.66 -8.52 20.97
CA TYR A 48 7.60 -7.11 20.59
C TYR A 48 7.10 -6.19 21.72
N ILE A 49 6.77 -6.77 22.90
CA ILE A 49 6.27 -6.03 24.05
C ILE A 49 7.41 -5.76 25.01
N PHE A 50 7.61 -4.48 25.35
CA PHE A 50 8.62 -4.06 26.32
C PHE A 50 8.14 -4.27 27.76
N ILE A 51 6.95 -3.75 28.11
CA ILE A 51 6.38 -3.80 29.45
C ILE A 51 4.86 -3.59 29.42
N GLU A 52 4.19 -4.00 30.50
CA GLU A 52 2.81 -3.57 30.78
C GLU A 52 2.82 -2.36 31.72
N ARG A 53 2.00 -1.35 31.42
CA ARG A 53 1.78 -0.19 32.29
C ARG A 53 0.31 0.23 32.29
N SER A 54 -0.30 0.28 33.46
CA SER A 54 -1.69 0.72 33.64
C SER A 54 -2.71 -0.06 32.78
N GLY A 55 -2.50 -1.36 32.61
CA GLY A 55 -3.39 -2.24 31.83
C GLY A 55 -3.25 -2.09 30.32
N ILE A 56 -2.18 -1.45 29.82
CA ILE A 56 -1.84 -1.28 28.40
C ILE A 56 -0.44 -1.83 28.18
N TYR A 57 -0.23 -2.55 27.10
CA TYR A 57 1.09 -2.97 26.68
C TYR A 57 1.85 -1.83 25.99
N ILE A 58 3.13 -1.73 26.33
CA ILE A 58 4.08 -0.81 25.68
C ILE A 58 4.94 -1.61 24.71
N ILE A 59 4.99 -1.18 23.47
CA ILE A 59 5.75 -1.82 22.40
C ILE A 59 7.23 -1.42 22.51
N ASP A 60 8.12 -2.36 22.22
CA ASP A 60 9.56 -2.13 22.19
C ASP A 60 9.95 -1.36 20.91
N LEU A 61 10.23 -0.08 21.07
CA LEU A 61 10.60 0.80 19.96
C LEU A 61 11.98 0.50 19.36
N GLN A 62 12.87 -0.18 20.08
CA GLN A 62 14.15 -0.60 19.49
C GLN A 62 13.93 -1.69 18.44
N GLN A 63 13.02 -2.61 18.71
CA GLN A 63 12.61 -3.60 17.72
C GLN A 63 11.82 -2.96 16.58
N THR A 64 10.95 -1.99 16.89
CA THR A 64 10.22 -1.24 15.86
C THR A 64 11.18 -0.59 14.87
N LEU A 65 12.24 0.09 15.33
CA LEU A 65 13.24 0.70 14.45
C LEU A 65 13.89 -0.31 13.51
N LYS A 66 14.35 -1.45 14.04
CA LYS A 66 14.95 -2.52 13.22
C LYS A 66 13.98 -3.04 12.14
N CYS A 67 12.71 -3.22 12.53
CA CYS A 67 11.68 -3.67 11.60
C CYS A 67 11.35 -2.60 10.54
N ILE A 68 11.39 -1.32 10.90
CA ILE A 68 11.24 -0.21 9.96
C ILE A 68 12.35 -0.23 8.92
N ASP A 69 13.61 -0.39 9.32
CA ASP A 69 14.74 -0.43 8.39
C ASP A 69 14.60 -1.57 7.38
N VAL A 70 14.28 -2.77 7.84
CA VAL A 70 14.05 -3.94 6.97
C VAL A 70 12.86 -3.70 6.01
N ALA A 71 11.79 -3.10 6.51
CA ALA A 71 10.61 -2.81 5.70
C ALA A 71 10.88 -1.73 4.64
N ARG A 72 11.64 -0.67 4.99
CA ARG A 72 12.06 0.39 4.06
C ARG A 72 12.89 -0.19 2.92
N GLU A 73 13.90 -0.98 3.22
CA GLU A 73 14.73 -1.62 2.21
C GLU A 73 13.90 -2.47 1.24
N LYS A 74 12.92 -3.23 1.77
CA LYS A 74 12.04 -4.02 0.91
C LYS A 74 11.11 -3.17 0.03
N ILE A 75 10.62 -2.06 0.55
CA ILE A 75 9.81 -1.11 -0.22
C ILE A 75 10.66 -0.47 -1.33
N LYS A 76 11.89 -0.03 -1.02
CA LYS A 76 12.85 0.55 -1.98
C LYS A 76 13.18 -0.45 -3.10
N GLU A 77 13.54 -1.68 -2.74
CA GLU A 77 13.83 -2.75 -3.70
C GLU A 77 12.67 -2.95 -4.71
N VAL A 78 11.44 -3.04 -4.19
CA VAL A 78 10.26 -3.26 -5.04
C VAL A 78 9.96 -2.04 -5.91
N ALA A 79 10.07 -0.83 -5.37
CA ALA A 79 9.84 0.42 -6.10
C ALA A 79 10.90 0.63 -7.18
N GLY A 80 12.18 0.45 -6.85
CA GLY A 80 13.30 0.55 -7.78
C GLY A 80 13.24 -0.47 -8.91
N GLY A 81 12.68 -1.65 -8.66
CA GLY A 81 12.39 -2.64 -9.71
C GLY A 81 11.12 -2.35 -10.54
N GLY A 82 10.56 -1.14 -10.47
CA GLY A 82 9.32 -0.78 -11.18
C GLY A 82 8.07 -1.48 -10.67
N GLY A 83 8.14 -2.09 -9.48
CA GLY A 83 7.02 -2.80 -8.87
C GLY A 83 5.95 -1.86 -8.33
N LYS A 84 4.68 -2.18 -8.57
CA LYS A 84 3.56 -1.43 -8.01
C LYS A 84 3.34 -1.80 -6.55
N ILE A 85 3.14 -0.80 -5.71
CA ILE A 85 2.88 -0.96 -4.28
C ILE A 85 1.45 -0.51 -3.99
N LEU A 86 0.73 -1.30 -3.17
CA LEU A 86 -0.65 -1.02 -2.78
C LEU A 86 -0.70 -0.70 -1.28
N LEU A 87 -1.07 0.53 -0.95
CA LEU A 87 -1.28 0.97 0.43
C LEU A 87 -2.72 0.68 0.85
N VAL A 88 -2.91 0.00 1.98
CA VAL A 88 -4.22 -0.42 2.48
C VAL A 88 -4.45 0.10 3.89
N GLY A 89 -5.52 0.87 4.07
CA GLY A 89 -5.91 1.37 5.38
C GLY A 89 -7.34 1.89 5.38
N THR A 90 -8.30 1.01 5.74
CA THR A 90 -9.73 1.37 5.75
C THR A 90 -10.21 1.93 7.09
N LYS A 91 -9.31 2.02 8.09
CA LYS A 91 -9.59 2.61 9.39
C LYS A 91 -9.85 4.12 9.22
N LYS A 92 -10.86 4.66 9.91
CA LYS A 92 -11.23 6.08 9.78
C LYS A 92 -10.04 7.01 9.96
N GLN A 93 -9.13 6.68 10.89
CA GLN A 93 -7.93 7.45 11.20
C GLN A 93 -6.85 7.37 10.09
N ALA A 94 -6.91 6.33 9.25
CA ALA A 94 -5.90 6.05 8.21
C ALA A 94 -6.28 6.52 6.81
N ARG A 95 -7.58 6.66 6.52
CA ARG A 95 -8.12 6.85 5.17
C ARG A 95 -7.48 7.99 4.40
N ASP A 96 -7.52 9.16 5.00
CA ASP A 96 -7.05 10.39 4.36
C ASP A 96 -5.52 10.34 4.19
N THR A 97 -4.81 9.95 5.25
CA THR A 97 -3.36 9.82 5.24
C THR A 97 -2.86 8.81 4.20
N VAL A 98 -3.51 7.64 4.11
CA VAL A 98 -3.14 6.61 3.12
C VAL A 98 -3.35 7.13 1.70
N ALA A 99 -4.45 7.86 1.45
CA ALA A 99 -4.72 8.43 0.13
C ALA A 99 -3.75 9.56 -0.23
N GLU A 100 -3.43 10.46 0.70
CA GLU A 100 -2.47 11.55 0.52
C GLU A 100 -1.05 11.02 0.23
N GLU A 101 -0.57 10.08 1.06
CA GLU A 101 0.78 9.56 0.92
C GLU A 101 0.94 8.67 -0.33
N ALA A 102 -0.08 7.88 -0.68
CA ALA A 102 -0.06 7.13 -1.92
C ALA A 102 -0.02 8.05 -3.15
N ALA A 103 -0.79 9.15 -3.14
CA ALA A 103 -0.74 10.15 -4.21
C ALA A 103 0.63 10.84 -4.28
N ARG A 104 1.27 11.12 -3.13
CA ARG A 104 2.59 11.75 -3.07
C ARG A 104 3.69 10.90 -3.73
N CYS A 105 3.66 9.60 -3.54
CA CYS A 105 4.64 8.68 -4.13
C CYS A 105 4.18 8.03 -5.46
N GLY A 106 3.03 8.42 -6.00
CA GLY A 106 2.50 7.88 -7.27
C GLY A 106 2.06 6.42 -7.21
N MET A 107 1.78 5.89 -6.02
CA MET A 107 1.36 4.50 -5.81
C MET A 107 -0.14 4.36 -5.59
N PHE A 108 -0.61 3.13 -5.47
CA PHE A 108 -2.03 2.77 -5.39
C PHE A 108 -2.50 2.63 -3.95
N TYR A 109 -3.80 2.84 -3.70
CA TYR A 109 -4.34 2.72 -2.35
C TYR A 109 -5.77 2.19 -2.29
N VAL A 110 -6.12 1.61 -1.12
CA VAL A 110 -7.49 1.28 -0.74
C VAL A 110 -7.76 1.88 0.64
N SER A 111 -8.61 2.90 0.69
CA SER A 111 -8.90 3.65 1.92
C SER A 111 -10.33 3.47 2.45
N GLU A 112 -11.30 3.07 1.60
CA GLU A 112 -12.70 2.98 2.02
C GLU A 112 -13.10 1.59 2.54
N ARG A 113 -13.01 0.60 1.69
CA ARG A 113 -13.36 -0.78 2.02
C ARG A 113 -12.62 -1.76 1.12
N TRP A 114 -11.98 -2.74 1.72
CA TRP A 114 -11.50 -3.90 0.97
C TRP A 114 -12.66 -4.79 0.54
N LEU A 115 -12.78 -5.03 -0.75
CA LEU A 115 -13.72 -6.02 -1.28
C LEU A 115 -13.02 -7.38 -1.37
N GLY A 116 -13.69 -8.44 -0.90
CA GLY A 116 -13.16 -9.78 -1.10
C GLY A 116 -12.92 -10.06 -2.58
N GLY A 117 -11.74 -10.60 -2.89
CA GLY A 117 -11.32 -10.86 -4.27
C GLY A 117 -10.57 -9.71 -4.96
N MET A 118 -10.21 -8.64 -4.24
CA MET A 118 -9.48 -7.52 -4.86
C MET A 118 -8.14 -7.95 -5.48
N LEU A 119 -7.47 -8.93 -4.91
CA LEU A 119 -6.26 -9.52 -5.47
C LEU A 119 -6.55 -10.89 -6.11
N THR A 120 -7.23 -11.77 -5.39
CA THR A 120 -7.46 -13.16 -5.84
C THR A 120 -8.46 -13.29 -6.99
N ASN A 121 -9.31 -12.30 -7.21
CA ASN A 121 -10.22 -12.19 -8.35
C ASN A 121 -10.03 -10.86 -9.10
N PHE A 122 -8.78 -10.53 -9.36
CA PHE A 122 -8.38 -9.25 -9.97
C PHE A 122 -9.02 -9.01 -11.35
N ARG A 123 -9.29 -10.07 -12.10
CA ARG A 123 -9.98 -9.97 -13.39
C ARG A 123 -11.35 -9.29 -13.26
N THR A 124 -12.14 -9.69 -12.26
CA THR A 124 -13.46 -9.09 -12.00
C THR A 124 -13.31 -7.64 -11.50
N ILE A 125 -12.30 -7.36 -10.68
CA ILE A 125 -12.02 -5.99 -10.23
C ILE A 125 -11.67 -5.09 -11.42
N ARG A 126 -10.81 -5.55 -12.34
CA ARG A 126 -10.51 -4.81 -13.58
C ARG A 126 -11.74 -4.55 -14.45
N SER A 127 -12.68 -5.49 -14.52
CA SER A 127 -13.96 -5.28 -15.22
C SER A 127 -14.78 -4.14 -14.58
N ASN A 128 -14.84 -4.10 -13.24
CA ASN A 128 -15.52 -3.02 -12.52
C ASN A 128 -14.80 -1.66 -12.68
N ILE A 129 -13.48 -1.65 -12.69
CA ILE A 129 -12.67 -0.44 -12.96
C ILE A 129 -12.93 0.05 -14.39
N ARG A 130 -12.98 -0.86 -15.38
CA ARG A 130 -13.33 -0.50 -16.76
C ARG A 130 -14.72 0.12 -16.82
N ARG A 131 -15.69 -0.48 -16.13
CA ARG A 131 -17.04 0.07 -16.05
C ARG A 131 -17.07 1.47 -15.43
N LEU A 132 -16.26 1.72 -14.41
CA LEU A 132 -16.10 3.06 -13.84
C LEU A 132 -15.57 4.06 -14.89
N LYS A 133 -14.50 3.69 -15.62
CA LYS A 133 -13.92 4.53 -16.68
C LYS A 133 -14.93 4.83 -17.80
N GLU A 134 -15.74 3.85 -18.20
CA GLU A 134 -16.83 4.04 -19.15
C GLU A 134 -17.86 5.06 -18.64
N LEU A 135 -18.29 4.94 -17.38
CA LEU A 135 -19.25 5.88 -16.78
C LEU A 135 -18.67 7.29 -16.66
N ASP A 136 -17.39 7.43 -16.35
CA ASP A 136 -16.71 8.73 -16.34
C ASP A 136 -16.68 9.36 -17.74
N GLN A 137 -16.38 8.56 -18.76
CA GLN A 137 -16.39 9.01 -20.15
C GLN A 137 -17.80 9.44 -20.59
N MET A 138 -18.84 8.64 -20.31
CA MET A 138 -20.23 8.97 -20.62
C MET A 138 -20.71 10.28 -19.96
N SER A 139 -20.13 10.64 -18.81
CA SER A 139 -20.46 11.90 -18.14
C SER A 139 -19.80 13.12 -18.79
N GLN A 140 -18.73 12.91 -19.59
CA GLN A 140 -17.94 13.99 -20.20
C GLN A 140 -18.27 14.20 -21.70
N ASP A 141 -18.67 13.16 -22.43
CA ASP A 141 -18.89 13.16 -23.88
C ASP A 141 -20.30 13.56 -24.28
N GLY A 142 -21.15 14.06 -23.37
CA GLY A 142 -22.53 14.47 -23.64
C GLY A 142 -23.50 13.29 -23.80
N THR A 143 -23.09 12.04 -23.57
CA THR A 143 -23.98 10.87 -23.66
C THR A 143 -25.18 11.00 -22.72
N TYR A 144 -24.98 11.62 -21.55
CA TYR A 144 -26.04 11.83 -20.56
C TYR A 144 -27.15 12.74 -21.05
N GLU A 145 -26.90 13.65 -22.02
CA GLU A 145 -27.92 14.54 -22.60
C GLU A 145 -28.96 13.78 -23.43
N LYS A 146 -28.58 12.58 -23.93
CA LYS A 146 -29.45 11.73 -24.77
C LYS A 146 -30.30 10.77 -23.96
N LEU A 147 -30.10 10.70 -22.62
CA LEU A 147 -30.76 9.76 -21.71
C LEU A 147 -31.86 10.46 -20.92
N SER A 148 -32.82 9.67 -20.44
CA SER A 148 -33.82 10.18 -19.50
C SER A 148 -33.18 10.56 -18.14
N LYS A 149 -33.76 11.55 -17.47
CA LYS A 149 -33.29 11.99 -16.13
C LYS A 149 -33.18 10.84 -15.13
N LYS A 150 -34.07 9.84 -15.22
CA LYS A 150 -34.06 8.67 -14.32
C LYS A 150 -32.87 7.76 -14.62
N GLU A 151 -32.54 7.53 -15.88
CA GLU A 151 -31.38 6.72 -16.28
C GLU A 151 -30.07 7.40 -15.87
N VAL A 152 -29.95 8.69 -16.14
CA VAL A 152 -28.77 9.47 -15.70
C VAL A 152 -28.58 9.37 -14.19
N ALA A 153 -29.63 9.52 -13.39
CA ALA A 153 -29.55 9.40 -11.93
C ALA A 153 -29.10 8.00 -11.48
N GLN A 154 -29.51 6.94 -12.18
CA GLN A 154 -29.05 5.57 -11.88
C GLN A 154 -27.57 5.36 -12.23
N LEU A 155 -27.15 5.82 -13.41
CA LEU A 155 -25.76 5.73 -13.85
C LEU A 155 -24.83 6.52 -12.93
N GLU A 156 -25.22 7.72 -12.55
CA GLU A 156 -24.45 8.56 -11.63
C GLU A 156 -24.34 7.96 -10.24
N LYS A 157 -25.40 7.36 -9.71
CA LYS A 157 -25.36 6.59 -8.45
C LYS A 157 -24.40 5.40 -8.55
N GLN A 158 -24.40 4.69 -9.68
CA GLN A 158 -23.46 3.59 -9.93
C GLN A 158 -22.03 4.10 -10.01
N ARG A 159 -21.77 5.18 -10.74
CA ARG A 159 -20.46 5.82 -10.87
C ARG A 159 -19.90 6.21 -9.51
N GLN A 160 -20.67 6.94 -8.71
CA GLN A 160 -20.26 7.37 -7.37
C GLN A 160 -19.94 6.18 -6.44
N LYS A 161 -20.70 5.10 -6.50
CA LYS A 161 -20.44 3.89 -5.73
C LYS A 161 -19.13 3.20 -6.14
N LEU A 162 -18.85 3.10 -7.43
CA LEU A 162 -17.62 2.51 -7.96
C LEU A 162 -16.42 3.42 -7.69
N GLU A 163 -16.56 4.73 -7.92
CA GLU A 163 -15.53 5.73 -7.64
C GLU A 163 -15.08 5.69 -6.19
N LYS A 164 -16.03 5.66 -5.26
CA LYS A 164 -15.72 5.58 -3.83
C LYS A 164 -14.82 4.38 -3.47
N ILE A 165 -15.00 3.24 -4.14
CA ILE A 165 -14.28 2.01 -3.83
C ILE A 165 -12.98 1.90 -4.60
N PHE A 166 -12.98 2.29 -5.88
CA PHE A 166 -11.88 2.00 -6.81
C PHE A 166 -11.02 3.21 -7.14
N LYS A 167 -11.32 4.40 -6.59
CA LYS A 167 -10.57 5.64 -6.85
C LYS A 167 -9.05 5.45 -6.79
N GLY A 168 -8.56 4.82 -5.72
CA GLY A 168 -7.12 4.65 -5.50
C GLY A 168 -6.47 3.53 -6.31
N ILE A 169 -7.25 2.70 -7.01
CA ILE A 169 -6.74 1.61 -7.87
C ILE A 169 -7.23 1.70 -9.31
N LYS A 170 -7.76 2.85 -9.71
CA LYS A 170 -8.33 3.08 -11.04
C LYS A 170 -7.33 2.82 -12.17
N GLU A 171 -6.06 3.13 -11.95
CA GLU A 171 -4.98 2.94 -12.92
C GLU A 171 -4.13 1.68 -12.63
N LEU A 172 -4.58 0.83 -11.71
CA LEU A 172 -3.91 -0.43 -11.41
C LEU A 172 -4.26 -1.48 -12.48
N ASP A 173 -3.33 -1.76 -13.37
CA ASP A 173 -3.50 -2.69 -14.51
C ASP A 173 -2.96 -4.11 -14.22
N THR A 174 -2.02 -4.23 -13.28
CA THR A 174 -1.39 -5.50 -12.86
C THR A 174 -1.47 -5.67 -11.35
N LEU A 175 -1.29 -6.89 -10.86
CA LEU A 175 -1.20 -7.14 -9.42
C LEU A 175 -0.02 -6.38 -8.80
N PRO A 176 -0.19 -5.84 -7.57
CA PRO A 176 0.90 -5.19 -6.87
C PRO A 176 1.99 -6.21 -6.52
N LYS A 177 3.25 -5.73 -6.45
CA LYS A 177 4.39 -6.53 -6.04
C LYS A 177 4.64 -6.48 -4.53
N LEU A 178 4.00 -5.54 -3.83
CA LEU A 178 4.03 -5.39 -2.38
C LEU A 178 2.73 -4.76 -1.90
N VAL A 179 2.25 -5.19 -0.73
CA VAL A 179 1.10 -4.58 -0.05
C VAL A 179 1.57 -4.00 1.29
N PHE A 180 1.31 -2.71 1.51
CA PHE A 180 1.52 -2.04 2.79
C PHE A 180 0.19 -1.93 3.53
N VAL A 181 0.09 -2.44 4.76
CA VAL A 181 -1.19 -2.58 5.48
C VAL A 181 -1.14 -1.85 6.81
N ILE A 182 -2.12 -0.97 7.04
CA ILE A 182 -2.39 -0.37 8.35
C ILE A 182 -3.52 -1.16 9.04
N ASP A 183 -3.27 -1.64 10.26
CA ASP A 183 -4.20 -2.49 11.04
C ASP A 183 -4.46 -3.85 10.35
N THR A 184 -3.48 -4.74 10.46
CA THR A 184 -3.53 -6.08 9.85
C THR A 184 -4.69 -6.95 10.34
N LYS A 185 -5.19 -6.69 11.55
CA LYS A 185 -6.34 -7.39 12.12
C LYS A 185 -7.66 -6.99 11.45
N LYS A 186 -7.83 -5.71 11.15
CA LYS A 186 -9.00 -5.19 10.44
C LYS A 186 -8.97 -5.61 8.98
N GLU A 187 -7.80 -5.52 8.36
CA GLU A 187 -7.59 -5.84 6.94
C GLU A 187 -7.25 -7.32 6.70
N LYS A 188 -7.73 -8.23 7.57
CA LYS A 188 -7.45 -9.68 7.50
C LYS A 188 -7.73 -10.32 6.13
N ILE A 189 -8.72 -9.80 5.39
CA ILE A 189 -9.05 -10.32 4.05
C ILE A 189 -7.95 -9.93 3.06
N ALA A 190 -7.47 -8.69 3.11
CA ALA A 190 -6.36 -8.22 2.28
C ALA A 190 -5.08 -9.02 2.56
N VAL A 191 -4.76 -9.23 3.85
CA VAL A 191 -3.62 -10.04 4.29
C VAL A 191 -3.73 -11.48 3.76
N ALA A 192 -4.89 -12.13 3.93
CA ALA A 192 -5.11 -13.49 3.46
C ALA A 192 -5.00 -13.63 1.93
N GLU A 193 -5.52 -12.65 1.17
CA GLU A 193 -5.42 -12.65 -0.28
C GLU A 193 -3.98 -12.43 -0.77
N ALA A 194 -3.25 -11.47 -0.18
CA ALA A 194 -1.87 -11.22 -0.52
C ALA A 194 -0.97 -12.43 -0.19
N SER A 195 -1.15 -13.05 0.98
CA SER A 195 -0.44 -14.27 1.38
C SER A 195 -0.73 -15.44 0.43
N LYS A 196 -1.99 -15.62 0.00
CA LYS A 196 -2.37 -16.66 -0.96
C LYS A 196 -1.66 -16.50 -2.31
N LEU A 197 -1.44 -15.27 -2.73
CA LEU A 197 -0.74 -14.93 -3.98
C LEU A 197 0.77 -14.78 -3.81
N LYS A 198 1.30 -15.02 -2.59
CA LYS A 198 2.71 -14.86 -2.24
C LYS A 198 3.24 -13.45 -2.50
N ILE A 199 2.37 -12.44 -2.39
CA ILE A 199 2.75 -11.04 -2.46
C ILE A 199 3.28 -10.64 -1.07
N PRO A 200 4.50 -10.09 -0.95
CA PRO A 200 5.06 -9.65 0.31
C PRO A 200 4.20 -8.56 0.95
N ILE A 201 4.05 -8.65 2.26
CA ILE A 201 3.22 -7.74 3.06
C ILE A 201 4.13 -7.03 4.06
N VAL A 202 4.16 -5.71 3.98
CA VAL A 202 4.65 -4.84 5.05
C VAL A 202 3.42 -4.41 5.86
N GLY A 203 3.38 -4.69 7.13
CA GLY A 203 2.19 -4.42 7.94
C GLY A 203 2.50 -3.83 9.30
N ILE A 204 1.70 -2.83 9.69
CA ILE A 204 1.73 -2.32 11.06
C ILE A 204 0.98 -3.30 11.95
N VAL A 205 1.69 -3.80 12.96
CA VAL A 205 1.21 -4.87 13.84
C VAL A 205 1.15 -4.33 15.26
N ASP A 206 -0.07 -4.09 15.75
CA ASP A 206 -0.29 -3.73 17.15
C ASP A 206 -0.33 -4.99 18.03
N THR A 207 -0.31 -4.83 19.34
CA THR A 207 -0.27 -5.91 20.33
C THR A 207 -1.45 -6.90 20.26
N ASN A 208 -2.52 -6.59 19.54
CA ASN A 208 -3.69 -7.44 19.32
C ASN A 208 -3.69 -8.21 18.00
N CYS A 209 -2.61 -8.08 17.20
CA CYS A 209 -2.48 -8.66 15.86
C CYS A 209 -1.66 -9.97 15.88
N ASP A 210 -1.64 -10.69 14.76
CA ASP A 210 -0.78 -11.86 14.55
C ASP A 210 0.38 -11.48 13.62
N PRO A 211 1.64 -11.40 14.12
CA PRO A 211 2.78 -11.00 13.31
C PRO A 211 3.23 -12.08 12.32
N GLU A 212 2.94 -13.35 12.57
CA GLU A 212 3.37 -14.46 11.69
C GLU A 212 2.70 -14.43 10.31
N LEU A 213 1.55 -13.75 10.19
CA LEU A 213 0.85 -13.60 8.91
C LEU A 213 1.48 -12.55 8.00
N ILE A 214 2.44 -11.78 8.51
CA ILE A 214 3.01 -10.61 7.84
C ILE A 214 4.46 -10.89 7.49
N THR A 215 4.84 -10.66 6.24
CA THR A 215 6.21 -10.93 5.77
C THR A 215 7.23 -9.99 6.41
N HIS A 216 6.87 -8.71 6.55
CA HIS A 216 7.69 -7.67 7.17
C HIS A 216 6.84 -6.93 8.21
N PRO A 217 6.70 -7.48 9.44
CA PRO A 217 5.91 -6.83 10.48
C PRO A 217 6.65 -5.61 11.05
N ILE A 218 5.93 -4.52 11.26
CA ILE A 218 6.41 -3.34 11.97
C ILE A 218 5.58 -3.20 13.24
N PRO A 219 6.11 -3.52 14.41
CA PRO A 219 5.39 -3.37 15.66
C PRO A 219 5.10 -1.89 15.94
N GLY A 220 3.85 -1.54 16.18
CA GLY A 220 3.48 -0.15 16.43
C GLY A 220 1.99 0.08 16.56
N ASN A 221 1.65 1.26 17.07
CA ASN A 221 0.28 1.72 17.27
C ASN A 221 -0.44 1.96 15.92
N ASP A 222 -1.52 1.27 15.70
CA ASP A 222 -2.36 1.40 14.50
C ASP A 222 -3.62 2.26 14.69
N ASP A 223 -3.80 2.86 15.89
CA ASP A 223 -4.93 3.71 16.27
C ASP A 223 -4.60 5.21 16.27
N ALA A 224 -3.39 5.58 16.64
CA ALA A 224 -2.97 6.96 16.75
C ALA A 224 -2.74 7.59 15.37
N ILE A 225 -3.44 8.68 15.05
CA ILE A 225 -3.32 9.37 13.76
C ILE A 225 -1.86 9.79 13.47
N ARG A 226 -1.11 10.25 14.50
CA ARG A 226 0.30 10.63 14.34
C ARG A 226 1.19 9.43 14.00
N ALA A 227 0.97 8.27 14.63
CA ALA A 227 1.70 7.04 14.34
C ALA A 227 1.40 6.54 12.91
N ILE A 228 0.13 6.53 12.53
CA ILE A 228 -0.29 6.17 11.18
C ILE A 228 0.36 7.08 10.14
N LYS A 229 0.35 8.40 10.37
CA LYS A 229 0.98 9.38 9.47
C LYS A 229 2.48 9.15 9.34
N LEU A 230 3.17 8.86 10.44
CA LEU A 230 4.60 8.53 10.43
C LEU A 230 4.90 7.30 9.59
N PHE A 231 4.15 6.21 9.77
CA PHE A 231 4.34 4.98 9.00
C PHE A 231 4.01 5.14 7.52
N CYS A 232 2.92 5.85 7.19
CA CYS A 232 2.58 6.10 5.79
C CYS A 232 3.64 6.97 5.11
N ARG A 233 4.13 8.02 5.78
CA ARG A 233 5.20 8.87 5.29
C ARG A 233 6.49 8.07 5.05
N MET A 234 6.90 7.27 6.02
CA MET A 234 8.06 6.38 5.89
C MET A 234 7.95 5.46 4.66
N ALA A 235 6.77 4.86 4.45
CA ALA A 235 6.56 3.99 3.30
C ALA A 235 6.63 4.77 1.98
N SER A 236 6.04 5.96 1.91
CA SER A 236 6.08 6.81 0.71
C SER A 236 7.48 7.34 0.43
N ASP A 237 8.24 7.72 1.45
CA ASP A 237 9.63 8.18 1.32
C ASP A 237 10.49 7.04 0.75
N ALA A 238 10.35 5.81 1.28
CA ALA A 238 11.04 4.64 0.76
C ALA A 238 10.70 4.33 -0.71
N VAL A 239 9.44 4.56 -1.13
CA VAL A 239 9.06 4.44 -2.54
C VAL A 239 9.77 5.48 -3.41
N ILE A 240 9.76 6.74 -2.96
CA ILE A 240 10.39 7.85 -3.71
C ILE A 240 11.90 7.63 -3.83
N GLU A 241 12.56 7.21 -2.74
CA GLU A 241 13.98 6.85 -2.75
C GLU A 241 14.27 5.72 -3.77
N GLY A 242 13.49 4.63 -3.76
CA GLY A 242 13.67 3.52 -4.68
C GLY A 242 13.48 3.90 -6.15
N LEU A 243 12.51 4.78 -6.45
CA LEU A 243 12.29 5.30 -7.79
C LEU A 243 13.43 6.23 -8.26
N ALA A 244 13.98 7.05 -7.36
CA ALA A 244 15.10 7.93 -7.67
C ALA A 244 16.38 7.13 -7.99
N GLU A 245 16.70 6.12 -7.18
CA GLU A 245 17.87 5.24 -7.40
C GLU A 245 17.79 4.50 -8.75
N SER A 246 16.60 4.10 -9.19
CA SER A 246 16.44 3.43 -10.50
C SER A 246 16.64 4.40 -11.67
N SER A 247 16.20 5.65 -11.55
CA SER A 247 16.36 6.66 -12.60
C SER A 247 17.82 7.09 -12.76
N GLU A 248 18.58 7.18 -11.68
CA GLU A 248 20.02 7.48 -11.72
C GLU A 248 20.83 6.32 -12.31
N GLY A 249 20.42 5.06 -12.09
CA GLY A 249 21.04 3.87 -12.67
C GLY A 249 20.88 3.77 -14.18
N GLU A 250 19.75 4.21 -14.73
CA GLU A 250 19.51 4.25 -16.18
C GLU A 250 20.33 5.33 -16.87
N ASP A 251 20.56 6.48 -16.23
CA ASP A 251 21.35 7.59 -16.81
C ASP A 251 22.87 7.31 -16.81
N LEU A 252 23.34 6.39 -15.94
CA LEU A 252 24.73 5.98 -15.84
C LEU A 252 25.10 4.78 -16.73
N GLY A 253 24.16 4.23 -17.50
CA GLY A 253 24.41 3.16 -18.48
C GLY A 253 24.94 1.84 -17.88
N LEU A 254 24.72 1.60 -16.59
CA LEU A 254 25.05 0.33 -15.95
C LEU A 254 23.99 -0.71 -16.33
N PRO A 255 24.34 -1.87 -16.93
CA PRO A 255 23.36 -2.88 -17.28
C PRO A 255 22.70 -3.39 -16.00
N GLY A 256 21.39 -3.16 -15.88
CA GLY A 256 20.57 -3.69 -14.82
C GLY A 256 20.78 -5.19 -14.69
N THR A 257 20.98 -5.67 -13.47
CA THR A 257 21.12 -7.09 -13.14
C THR A 257 19.95 -7.87 -13.73
N GLY A 258 20.27 -8.68 -14.74
CA GLY A 258 19.44 -9.38 -15.70
C GLY A 258 18.07 -9.83 -15.20
N GLY A 259 17.06 -9.35 -15.89
CA GLY A 259 15.76 -10.00 -15.91
C GLY A 259 15.92 -11.44 -16.37
N LEU A 260 15.49 -12.37 -15.52
CA LEU A 260 15.26 -13.74 -15.91
C LEU A 260 14.18 -13.73 -17.01
N GLU A 261 14.60 -13.98 -18.24
CA GLU A 261 13.70 -14.24 -19.35
C GLU A 261 12.67 -15.31 -18.94
N GLY A 262 11.42 -14.87 -18.85
CA GLY A 262 10.30 -15.77 -18.64
C GLY A 262 10.15 -16.66 -19.87
N LYS A 263 10.61 -17.91 -19.76
CA LYS A 263 10.15 -18.97 -20.67
C LYS A 263 8.65 -19.07 -20.52
N GLU A 264 7.92 -18.79 -21.59
CA GLU A 264 6.51 -19.13 -21.73
C GLU A 264 6.38 -20.63 -21.48
N VAL A 265 5.72 -21.00 -20.40
CA VAL A 265 5.29 -22.37 -20.15
C VAL A 265 4.00 -22.54 -20.95
N GLU A 266 4.12 -23.20 -22.07
CA GLU A 266 3.01 -23.66 -22.89
C GLU A 266 2.17 -24.64 -22.07
N LEU A 267 0.92 -24.27 -21.80
CA LEU A 267 -0.04 -25.13 -21.10
C LEU A 267 -0.44 -26.29 -22.05
N PRO A 268 -0.41 -27.56 -21.63
CA PRO A 268 -0.87 -28.65 -22.42
C PRO A 268 -2.38 -28.51 -22.71
N GLN A 269 -2.74 -28.66 -23.99
CA GLN A 269 -4.12 -28.69 -24.43
C GLN A 269 -4.77 -30.04 -24.00
N PRO A 270 -6.06 -30.01 -23.59
CA PRO A 270 -6.75 -31.25 -23.26
C PRO A 270 -6.94 -32.13 -24.50
N GLU A 271 -6.48 -33.35 -24.41
CA GLU A 271 -6.71 -34.40 -25.43
C GLU A 271 -8.22 -34.67 -25.56
N THR A 272 -8.73 -34.52 -26.78
CA THR A 272 -10.08 -34.94 -27.12
C THR A 272 -10.08 -36.45 -27.29
N GLU A 273 -10.60 -37.17 -26.31
CA GLU A 273 -10.93 -38.59 -26.45
C GLU A 273 -12.00 -38.77 -27.53
N GLY A 274 -11.55 -39.37 -28.64
CA GLY A 274 -12.44 -39.79 -29.70
C GLY A 274 -13.28 -40.99 -29.28
N HIS A 275 -14.59 -40.85 -29.35
CA HIS A 275 -15.51 -41.97 -29.34
C HIS A 275 -15.24 -42.85 -30.58
N ARG A 276 -14.88 -44.08 -30.32
CA ARG A 276 -15.07 -45.19 -31.26
C ARG A 276 -16.09 -46.13 -30.66
N GLU A 277 -17.16 -46.35 -31.42
CA GLU A 277 -18.10 -47.46 -31.54
C GLU A 277 -18.43 -48.28 -30.29
#